data_532fa97f61f1920bea992e00f3ef4dc7
#
_entry.id   532fa97f61f1920bea992e00f3ef4dc7
#
_cell.length_a   1.000
_cell.length_b   1.000
_cell.length_c   1.000
_cell.angle_alpha   90.00
_cell.angle_beta   90.00
_cell.angle_gamma   90.00
#
_symmetry.space_group_name_H-M   'P 1'
#
loop_
_entity.id
_entity.type
_entity.pdbx_description
1 polymer ?
#
loop_
_entity_poly.entity_id
_entity_poly.type
_entity_poly.pdbx_seq_one_letter_code
_entity_poly.pdbx_strand_id
1 'polypeptide(L)'
;MNNLYIIICHLVFRHPSLRERLRVGELRSGIGLGGLLMLMLLPAQAQDSLQTYIQAALRENPEVMARWHAYEAAMEAVCPTGTLGDPELSLNFYPKPMTQVNGRQVLSVSLMQMFPWFGAMKAAKNEKAWQAETVWQRYREGGIQLAYDMEQQWYKMLVTREKLATTRQHLRLFKDIGELAVYKYKSSTTGMKGTRMSDQYRLQAEQLKLEEQIESLESLLKLQQEQFNLLMHRSPASPIVLPDSIVLSEMPIVEWAEIERQSPDLLSLRAQGEQYEAQGEKARRMGLPMVGIGVQYMLNKERDDGMAMPDMNGMDMWMGMLKVTLPIYRHKIKAQRRAAELMKQTADESYLRRADMLRSQLLGIGQRAEDVKRKMTLYRKDMDILAKTLQLMAGEYANGTTTLSDILQTEREQLNYAFSHAEARAQYNMIVAEFEKMASVQMPTQALPKGGMLNRHSTK
;
A
#
# COMPACT_ATOMS: atom_id res chain seq x y z
N MET A 1 -16.26 22.87 -6.83
CA MET A 1 -17.59 22.53 -7.36
C MET A 1 -18.15 21.20 -6.81
N ASN A 2 -17.42 20.44 -5.99
CA ASN A 2 -17.90 19.16 -5.45
C ASN A 2 -18.78 19.23 -4.19
N ASN A 3 -18.84 20.38 -3.51
CA ASN A 3 -19.66 20.50 -2.29
C ASN A 3 -21.16 20.75 -2.53
N LEU A 4 -21.53 21.17 -3.73
CA LEU A 4 -22.94 21.41 -4.06
C LEU A 4 -23.70 20.13 -4.38
N TYR A 5 -23.00 19.10 -4.89
CA TYR A 5 -23.61 17.80 -5.25
C TYR A 5 -23.93 16.96 -4.00
N ILE A 6 -23.11 17.04 -2.96
CA ILE A 6 -23.33 16.32 -1.70
C ILE A 6 -24.51 16.94 -0.92
N ILE A 7 -24.70 18.25 -1.01
CA ILE A 7 -25.80 18.96 -0.34
C ILE A 7 -27.14 18.65 -1.02
N ILE A 8 -27.16 18.52 -2.35
CA ILE A 8 -28.38 18.20 -3.11
C ILE A 8 -28.81 16.73 -2.87
N CYS A 9 -27.86 15.78 -2.82
CA CYS A 9 -28.21 14.38 -2.50
C CYS A 9 -28.71 14.20 -1.07
N HIS A 10 -28.17 14.95 -0.10
CA HIS A 10 -28.63 14.88 1.31
C HIS A 10 -30.00 15.51 1.55
N LEU A 11 -30.39 16.51 0.74
CA LEU A 11 -31.69 17.19 0.83
C LEU A 11 -32.83 16.37 0.21
N VAL A 12 -32.56 15.60 -0.84
CA VAL A 12 -33.59 14.79 -1.53
C VAL A 12 -33.94 13.51 -0.75
N PHE A 13 -33.01 12.97 0.04
CA PHE A 13 -33.25 11.71 0.79
C PHE A 13 -33.82 11.87 2.20
N ARG A 14 -33.93 13.09 2.72
CA ARG A 14 -34.33 13.33 4.13
C ARG A 14 -35.75 13.85 4.35
N HIS A 15 -36.56 14.09 3.29
CA HIS A 15 -37.95 14.54 3.44
C HIS A 15 -38.94 13.57 2.79
N PRO A 16 -39.77 12.86 3.60
CA PRO A 16 -40.78 11.91 3.08
C PRO A 16 -41.88 12.56 2.24
N SER A 17 -42.14 13.85 2.43
CA SER A 17 -43.19 14.59 1.75
C SER A 17 -42.93 14.93 0.27
N LEU A 18 -41.70 14.78 -0.22
CA LEU A 18 -41.36 15.00 -1.62
C LEU A 18 -41.51 13.73 -2.49
N ARG A 19 -41.60 12.56 -1.85
CA ARG A 19 -41.79 11.28 -2.56
C ARG A 19 -43.22 11.05 -3.04
N GLU A 20 -44.20 11.68 -2.43
CA GLU A 20 -45.62 11.53 -2.78
C GLU A 20 -46.07 12.49 -3.90
N ARG A 21 -45.40 13.63 -4.08
CA ARG A 21 -45.79 14.62 -5.11
C ARG A 21 -45.32 14.29 -6.52
N LEU A 22 -44.44 13.30 -6.67
CA LEU A 22 -43.96 12.85 -7.99
C LEU A 22 -44.77 11.66 -8.59
N ARG A 23 -45.83 11.20 -7.90
CA ARG A 23 -46.61 10.04 -8.31
C ARG A 23 -47.97 10.37 -8.94
N VAL A 24 -48.37 11.62 -9.02
CA VAL A 24 -49.64 12.04 -9.61
C VAL A 24 -49.41 13.22 -10.54
N GLY A 25 -49.26 12.94 -11.82
CA GLY A 25 -49.14 13.96 -12.87
C GLY A 25 -48.93 13.33 -14.21
N GLU A 26 -49.97 12.68 -14.74
CA GLU A 26 -50.09 12.46 -16.20
C GLU A 26 -50.00 13.81 -16.90
N LEU A 27 -49.00 14.04 -17.70
CA LEU A 27 -48.99 15.11 -18.70
C LEU A 27 -48.55 14.53 -20.05
N ARG A 28 -49.61 14.32 -20.86
CA ARG A 28 -49.51 14.27 -22.32
C ARG A 28 -48.91 15.60 -22.77
N SER A 29 -47.85 15.53 -23.49
CA SER A 29 -47.48 16.25 -24.70
C SER A 29 -45.97 16.46 -24.80
N GLY A 30 -45.39 15.87 -25.82
CA GLY A 30 -44.49 16.50 -26.77
C GLY A 30 -43.07 16.84 -26.33
N ILE A 31 -42.14 15.95 -26.70
CA ILE A 31 -40.85 16.29 -27.32
C ILE A 31 -40.22 17.62 -26.81
N GLY A 32 -39.36 17.53 -25.80
CA GLY A 32 -38.57 18.69 -25.40
C GLY A 32 -37.64 18.51 -24.21
N LEU A 33 -38.01 17.72 -23.19
CA LEU A 33 -37.20 17.56 -21.97
C LEU A 33 -36.34 16.28 -21.93
N GLY A 34 -36.69 15.26 -22.71
CA GLY A 34 -35.92 14.02 -22.80
C GLY A 34 -34.59 14.18 -23.53
N GLY A 35 -34.52 15.10 -24.50
CA GLY A 35 -33.30 15.40 -25.24
C GLY A 35 -32.24 16.15 -24.42
N LEU A 36 -32.67 17.01 -23.50
CA LEU A 36 -31.73 17.79 -22.66
C LEU A 36 -31.18 16.98 -21.47
N LEU A 37 -31.94 15.99 -20.99
CA LEU A 37 -31.48 15.08 -19.92
C LEU A 37 -30.58 13.97 -20.46
N MET A 38 -30.71 13.62 -21.74
CA MET A 38 -29.85 12.62 -22.39
C MET A 38 -28.49 13.19 -22.84
N LEU A 39 -28.37 14.53 -22.98
CA LEU A 39 -27.10 15.19 -23.28
C LEU A 39 -26.20 15.34 -22.02
N MET A 40 -26.74 15.15 -20.81
CA MET A 40 -25.95 15.15 -19.57
C MET A 40 -25.50 13.75 -19.12
N LEU A 41 -25.84 12.71 -19.84
CA LEU A 41 -25.37 11.34 -19.70
C LEU A 41 -24.36 10.97 -20.78
N LEU A 42 -23.60 11.92 -21.31
CA LEU A 42 -22.29 11.57 -21.83
C LEU A 42 -21.51 11.03 -20.64
N PRO A 43 -21.08 9.75 -20.66
CA PRO A 43 -20.09 9.33 -19.70
C PRO A 43 -18.95 10.34 -19.89
N ALA A 44 -18.68 11.16 -18.87
CA ALA A 44 -17.37 11.73 -18.73
C ALA A 44 -16.48 10.51 -18.92
N GLN A 45 -15.77 10.40 -20.03
CA GLN A 45 -14.69 9.46 -20.18
C GLN A 45 -13.80 9.82 -19.00
N ALA A 46 -13.95 9.06 -17.93
CA ALA A 46 -13.09 9.15 -16.78
C ALA A 46 -11.71 8.86 -17.39
N GLN A 47 -10.97 9.93 -17.61
CA GLN A 47 -9.60 9.85 -18.04
C GLN A 47 -8.98 8.95 -16.99
N ASP A 48 -8.63 7.70 -17.37
CA ASP A 48 -8.07 6.73 -16.46
C ASP A 48 -6.83 7.37 -15.87
N SER A 49 -7.00 8.04 -14.75
CA SER A 49 -5.90 8.69 -14.06
C SER A 49 -5.09 7.62 -13.33
N LEU A 50 -3.80 7.82 -13.19
CA LEU A 50 -2.95 6.93 -12.40
C LEU A 50 -3.58 6.61 -11.02
N GLN A 51 -4.26 7.58 -10.42
CA GLN A 51 -4.96 7.40 -9.15
C GLN A 51 -6.08 6.34 -9.21
N THR A 52 -6.78 6.22 -10.33
CA THR A 52 -7.80 5.18 -10.53
C THR A 52 -7.17 3.79 -10.56
N TYR A 53 -6.03 3.64 -11.24
CA TYR A 53 -5.25 2.40 -11.26
C TYR A 53 -4.69 2.04 -9.88
N ILE A 54 -4.16 3.01 -9.13
CA ILE A 54 -3.67 2.80 -7.75
C ILE A 54 -4.81 2.33 -6.85
N GLN A 55 -5.99 2.97 -6.91
CA GLN A 55 -7.14 2.56 -6.11
C GLN A 55 -7.63 1.13 -6.43
N ALA A 56 -7.61 0.75 -7.71
CA ALA A 56 -7.94 -0.61 -8.12
C ALA A 56 -6.90 -1.62 -7.57
N ALA A 57 -5.61 -1.31 -7.70
CA ALA A 57 -4.53 -2.15 -7.22
C ALA A 57 -4.59 -2.37 -5.70
N LEU A 58 -4.84 -1.32 -4.91
CA LEU A 58 -4.97 -1.42 -3.45
C LEU A 58 -6.09 -2.38 -3.00
N ARG A 59 -7.08 -2.63 -3.86
CA ARG A 59 -8.20 -3.56 -3.57
C ARG A 59 -7.96 -4.98 -4.01
N GLU A 60 -7.13 -5.18 -5.04
CA GLU A 60 -7.00 -6.47 -5.73
C GLU A 60 -5.60 -7.08 -5.58
N ASN A 61 -4.59 -6.31 -5.19
CA ASN A 61 -3.21 -6.80 -5.06
C ASN A 61 -3.10 -7.84 -3.92
N PRO A 62 -2.60 -9.06 -4.20
CA PRO A 62 -2.53 -10.13 -3.23
C PRO A 62 -1.64 -9.83 -2.01
N GLU A 63 -0.56 -9.05 -2.18
CA GLU A 63 0.32 -8.68 -1.06
C GLU A 63 -0.39 -7.75 -0.07
N VAL A 64 -1.11 -6.75 -0.58
CA VAL A 64 -1.89 -5.83 0.26
C VAL A 64 -3.02 -6.57 0.96
N MET A 65 -3.70 -7.49 0.24
CA MET A 65 -4.76 -8.33 0.81
C MET A 65 -4.23 -9.29 1.87
N ALA A 66 -3.05 -9.89 1.66
CA ALA A 66 -2.42 -10.74 2.68
C ALA A 66 -2.10 -9.95 3.97
N ARG A 67 -1.61 -8.71 3.85
CA ARG A 67 -1.36 -7.82 5.00
C ARG A 67 -2.68 -7.41 5.70
N TRP A 68 -3.76 -7.22 4.94
CA TRP A 68 -5.09 -6.98 5.48
C TRP A 68 -5.60 -8.16 6.31
N HIS A 69 -5.56 -9.37 5.75
CA HIS A 69 -5.96 -10.58 6.48
C HIS A 69 -5.10 -10.84 7.71
N ALA A 70 -3.80 -10.50 7.67
CA ALA A 70 -2.94 -10.56 8.85
C ALA A 70 -3.41 -9.58 9.96
N TYR A 71 -3.89 -8.39 9.58
CA TYR A 71 -4.50 -7.46 10.53
C TYR A 71 -5.82 -7.99 11.09
N GLU A 72 -6.72 -8.52 10.25
CA GLU A 72 -7.97 -9.14 10.71
C GLU A 72 -7.69 -10.28 11.70
N ALA A 73 -6.75 -11.16 11.38
CA ALA A 73 -6.34 -12.25 12.28
C ALA A 73 -5.76 -11.71 13.61
N ALA A 74 -5.00 -10.62 13.57
CA ALA A 74 -4.48 -10.00 14.79
C ALA A 74 -5.59 -9.37 15.64
N MET A 75 -6.63 -8.78 15.01
CA MET A 75 -7.80 -8.23 15.70
C MET A 75 -8.66 -9.33 16.32
N GLU A 76 -8.89 -10.44 15.60
CA GLU A 76 -9.60 -11.60 16.14
C GLU A 76 -8.87 -12.21 17.35
N ALA A 77 -7.55 -12.19 17.37
CA ALA A 77 -6.74 -12.68 18.50
C ALA A 77 -6.85 -11.79 19.76
N VAL A 78 -7.40 -10.57 19.67
CA VAL A 78 -7.60 -9.66 20.81
C VAL A 78 -8.77 -10.13 21.68
N CYS A 79 -9.88 -10.58 21.09
CA CYS A 79 -11.10 -10.97 21.79
C CYS A 79 -10.89 -12.12 22.77
N PRO A 80 -10.32 -13.28 22.38
CA PRO A 80 -10.14 -14.43 23.28
C PRO A 80 -9.22 -14.12 24.47
N THR A 81 -8.25 -13.23 24.27
CA THR A 81 -7.25 -12.90 25.32
C THR A 81 -7.87 -12.15 26.50
N GLY A 82 -9.02 -11.49 26.29
CA GLY A 82 -9.75 -10.79 27.36
C GLY A 82 -10.83 -11.62 28.05
N THR A 83 -11.01 -12.91 27.69
CA THR A 83 -12.00 -13.82 28.27
C THR A 83 -11.40 -14.71 29.35
N LEU A 84 -12.26 -15.24 30.19
CA LEU A 84 -11.85 -16.27 31.17
C LEU A 84 -11.39 -17.52 30.40
N GLY A 85 -10.41 -18.24 30.96
CA GLY A 85 -10.06 -19.56 30.47
C GLY A 85 -11.22 -20.54 30.64
N ASP A 86 -11.21 -21.63 29.88
CA ASP A 86 -12.28 -22.62 29.92
C ASP A 86 -12.38 -23.30 31.27
N PRO A 87 -13.59 -23.68 31.73
CA PRO A 87 -13.75 -24.51 32.89
C PRO A 87 -13.11 -25.85 32.73
N GLU A 88 -12.38 -26.31 33.73
CA GLU A 88 -11.76 -27.64 33.77
C GLU A 88 -12.76 -28.66 34.29
N LEU A 89 -13.16 -29.63 33.46
CA LEU A 89 -13.94 -30.80 33.87
C LEU A 89 -12.98 -31.98 34.07
N SER A 90 -12.94 -32.50 35.32
CA SER A 90 -12.12 -33.66 35.64
C SER A 90 -13.00 -34.84 36.04
N LEU A 91 -12.73 -36.01 35.48
CA LEU A 91 -13.41 -37.26 35.75
C LEU A 91 -12.37 -38.23 36.37
N ASN A 92 -12.57 -38.65 37.60
CA ASN A 92 -11.71 -39.63 38.24
C ASN A 92 -12.51 -40.90 38.49
N PHE A 93 -12.07 -42.00 37.88
CA PHE A 93 -12.64 -43.33 38.06
C PHE A 93 -11.71 -44.18 38.93
N TYR A 94 -12.28 -44.85 39.94
CA TYR A 94 -11.53 -45.66 40.87
C TYR A 94 -11.78 -47.15 40.62
N PRO A 95 -10.92 -47.87 39.87
CA PRO A 95 -11.07 -49.30 39.57
C PRO A 95 -11.08 -50.15 40.85
N LYS A 96 -10.33 -49.72 41.85
CA LYS A 96 -10.45 -50.23 43.22
C LYS A 96 -11.11 -49.13 44.07
N PRO A 97 -12.38 -49.31 44.46
CA PRO A 97 -13.09 -48.28 45.18
C PRO A 97 -12.39 -47.85 46.46
N MET A 98 -12.22 -46.56 46.66
CA MET A 98 -11.62 -46.03 47.88
C MET A 98 -12.64 -46.06 48.98
N THR A 99 -12.32 -46.77 50.08
CA THR A 99 -13.22 -46.97 51.22
C THR A 99 -13.26 -45.72 52.06
N GLN A 100 -14.45 -45.12 52.24
CA GLN A 100 -14.71 -43.94 53.06
C GLN A 100 -15.79 -44.29 54.12
N VAL A 101 -16.02 -43.36 55.08
CA VAL A 101 -17.01 -43.54 56.15
C VAL A 101 -18.44 -43.66 55.63
N ASN A 102 -18.73 -43.03 54.47
CA ASN A 102 -20.03 -43.00 53.79
C ASN A 102 -20.13 -43.99 52.58
N GLY A 103 -19.21 -44.98 52.50
CA GLY A 103 -19.30 -45.97 51.42
C GLY A 103 -17.96 -46.16 50.66
N ARG A 104 -18.05 -46.70 49.44
CA ARG A 104 -16.91 -46.92 48.52
C ARG A 104 -17.01 -45.97 47.36
N GLN A 105 -16.11 -44.98 47.27
CA GLN A 105 -16.05 -44.05 46.16
C GLN A 105 -15.66 -44.75 44.88
N VAL A 106 -16.51 -44.65 43.83
CA VAL A 106 -16.31 -45.29 42.53
C VAL A 106 -15.95 -44.29 41.42
N LEU A 107 -16.53 -43.10 41.49
CA LEU A 107 -16.39 -42.04 40.52
C LEU A 107 -16.39 -40.68 41.21
N SER A 108 -15.60 -39.75 40.73
CA SER A 108 -15.82 -38.34 41.05
C SER A 108 -15.78 -37.47 39.80
N VAL A 109 -16.64 -36.50 39.72
CA VAL A 109 -16.77 -35.48 38.69
C VAL A 109 -16.51 -34.15 39.34
N SER A 110 -15.55 -33.39 38.81
CA SER A 110 -15.31 -32.02 39.30
C SER A 110 -15.28 -31.02 38.18
N LEU A 111 -15.90 -29.88 38.40
CA LEU A 111 -15.89 -28.72 37.50
C LEU A 111 -15.22 -27.57 38.25
N MET A 112 -14.16 -27.01 37.62
CA MET A 112 -13.41 -25.92 38.24
C MET A 112 -13.24 -24.78 37.25
N GLN A 113 -13.51 -23.53 37.69
CA GLN A 113 -13.25 -22.29 36.96
C GLN A 113 -12.14 -21.51 37.65
N MET A 114 -11.09 -21.17 36.88
CA MET A 114 -9.99 -20.32 37.35
C MET A 114 -10.26 -18.85 37.03
N PHE A 115 -10.04 -17.98 37.99
CA PHE A 115 -10.19 -16.54 37.87
C PHE A 115 -8.79 -15.90 38.05
N PRO A 116 -8.19 -15.35 37.00
CA PRO A 116 -6.97 -14.56 37.13
C PRO A 116 -7.22 -13.31 37.97
N TRP A 117 -6.18 -12.79 38.62
CA TRP A 117 -6.28 -11.57 39.40
C TRP A 117 -6.84 -10.41 38.60
N PHE A 118 -7.56 -9.51 39.29
CA PHE A 118 -8.22 -8.35 38.68
C PHE A 118 -7.25 -7.55 37.80
N GLY A 119 -7.68 -7.26 36.55
CA GLY A 119 -6.91 -6.52 35.56
C GLY A 119 -5.89 -7.34 34.76
N ALA A 120 -5.67 -8.63 35.08
CA ALA A 120 -4.74 -9.47 34.31
C ALA A 120 -5.22 -9.69 32.87
N MET A 121 -6.51 -9.96 32.67
CA MET A 121 -7.12 -10.12 31.34
C MET A 121 -7.12 -8.81 30.55
N LYS A 122 -7.41 -7.67 31.22
CA LYS A 122 -7.34 -6.35 30.58
C LYS A 122 -5.91 -6.04 30.10
N ALA A 123 -4.89 -6.35 30.92
CA ALA A 123 -3.49 -6.16 30.53
C ALA A 123 -3.09 -7.06 29.36
N ALA A 124 -3.54 -8.32 29.34
CA ALA A 124 -3.31 -9.24 28.23
C ALA A 124 -4.01 -8.78 26.94
N LYS A 125 -5.25 -8.27 27.05
CA LYS A 125 -5.99 -7.69 25.93
C LYS A 125 -5.28 -6.45 25.36
N ASN A 126 -4.76 -5.56 26.22
CA ASN A 126 -4.05 -4.37 25.81
C ASN A 126 -2.76 -4.72 25.04
N GLU A 127 -1.97 -5.69 25.51
CA GLU A 127 -0.78 -6.16 24.78
C GLU A 127 -1.14 -6.63 23.36
N LYS A 128 -2.22 -7.41 23.23
CA LYS A 128 -2.68 -7.91 21.93
C LYS A 128 -3.25 -6.78 21.05
N ALA A 129 -3.92 -5.80 21.64
CA ALA A 129 -4.42 -4.63 20.91
C ALA A 129 -3.27 -3.81 20.29
N TRP A 130 -2.18 -3.57 21.04
CA TRP A 130 -1.01 -2.89 20.51
C TRP A 130 -0.26 -3.72 19.47
N GLN A 131 -0.27 -5.06 19.61
CA GLN A 131 0.24 -5.95 18.56
C GLN A 131 -0.57 -5.82 17.28
N ALA A 132 -1.90 -5.77 17.36
CA ALA A 132 -2.77 -5.55 16.20
C ALA A 132 -2.54 -4.18 15.56
N GLU A 133 -2.30 -3.12 16.37
CA GLU A 133 -1.95 -1.79 15.87
C GLU A 133 -0.64 -1.81 15.06
N THR A 134 0.39 -2.54 15.53
CA THR A 134 1.63 -2.72 14.77
C THR A 134 1.38 -3.38 13.40
N VAL A 135 0.50 -4.40 13.34
CA VAL A 135 0.14 -5.06 12.08
C VAL A 135 -0.66 -4.13 11.17
N TRP A 136 -1.53 -3.29 11.73
CA TRP A 136 -2.25 -2.25 11.01
C TRP A 136 -1.31 -1.28 10.31
N GLN A 137 -0.28 -0.79 11.01
CA GLN A 137 0.68 0.12 10.41
C GLN A 137 1.48 -0.55 9.27
N ARG A 138 1.80 -1.84 9.39
CA ARG A 138 2.43 -2.62 8.30
C ARG A 138 1.51 -2.80 7.09
N TYR A 139 0.20 -2.91 7.29
CA TYR A 139 -0.77 -2.88 6.19
C TYR A 139 -0.74 -1.54 5.47
N ARG A 140 -0.76 -0.42 6.21
CA ARG A 140 -0.66 0.93 5.64
C ARG A 140 0.63 1.12 4.85
N GLU A 141 1.76 0.70 5.41
CA GLU A 141 3.07 0.72 4.73
C GLU A 141 3.03 -0.05 3.41
N GLY A 142 2.44 -1.24 3.38
CA GLY A 142 2.27 -2.03 2.17
C GLY A 142 1.47 -1.34 1.08
N GLY A 143 0.39 -0.64 1.45
CA GLY A 143 -0.40 0.15 0.50
C GLY A 143 0.37 1.34 -0.07
N ILE A 144 1.11 2.07 0.76
CA ILE A 144 1.96 3.19 0.32
C ILE A 144 3.09 2.67 -0.59
N GLN A 145 3.70 1.53 -0.27
CA GLN A 145 4.73 0.93 -1.09
C GLN A 145 4.19 0.55 -2.48
N LEU A 146 3.03 -0.09 -2.55
CA LEU A 146 2.40 -0.46 -3.83
C LEU A 146 2.09 0.77 -4.67
N ALA A 147 1.54 1.84 -4.07
CA ALA A 147 1.27 3.09 -4.78
C ALA A 147 2.56 3.67 -5.39
N TYR A 148 3.63 3.73 -4.61
CA TYR A 148 4.94 4.16 -5.06
C TYR A 148 5.48 3.30 -6.22
N ASP A 149 5.41 1.98 -6.13
CA ASP A 149 5.90 1.08 -7.18
C ASP A 149 5.11 1.25 -8.48
N MET A 150 3.80 1.50 -8.38
CA MET A 150 2.95 1.81 -9.53
C MET A 150 3.32 3.16 -10.16
N GLU A 151 3.57 4.21 -9.36
CA GLU A 151 4.02 5.51 -9.85
C GLU A 151 5.37 5.43 -10.55
N GLN A 152 6.32 4.67 -9.98
CA GLN A 152 7.62 4.42 -10.61
C GLN A 152 7.46 3.74 -11.96
N GLN A 153 6.63 2.71 -12.05
CA GLN A 153 6.40 1.99 -13.31
C GLN A 153 5.64 2.86 -14.34
N TRP A 154 4.70 3.67 -13.88
CA TRP A 154 3.96 4.62 -14.71
C TRP A 154 4.87 5.62 -15.40
N TYR A 155 5.77 6.26 -14.65
CA TYR A 155 6.69 7.24 -15.22
C TYR A 155 7.72 6.60 -16.15
N LYS A 156 8.14 5.36 -15.93
CA LYS A 156 8.97 4.60 -16.90
C LYS A 156 8.24 4.39 -18.22
N MET A 157 6.96 4.01 -18.19
CA MET A 157 6.15 3.85 -19.41
C MET A 157 6.02 5.18 -20.18
N LEU A 158 5.79 6.28 -19.45
CA LEU A 158 5.68 7.60 -20.06
C LEU A 158 6.97 8.04 -20.78
N VAL A 159 8.14 7.80 -20.16
CA VAL A 159 9.44 8.05 -20.79
C VAL A 159 9.59 7.24 -22.07
N THR A 160 9.31 5.95 -22.01
CA THR A 160 9.43 5.05 -23.17
C THR A 160 8.50 5.49 -24.31
N ARG A 161 7.26 5.87 -23.98
CA ARG A 161 6.29 6.41 -24.95
C ARG A 161 6.78 7.70 -25.60
N GLU A 162 7.30 8.64 -24.79
CA GLU A 162 7.81 9.91 -25.28
C GLU A 162 9.05 9.72 -26.17
N LYS A 163 9.98 8.85 -25.77
CA LYS A 163 11.12 8.45 -26.61
C LYS A 163 10.66 7.86 -27.93
N LEU A 164 9.67 6.97 -27.91
CA LEU A 164 9.11 6.36 -29.11
C LEU A 164 8.52 7.41 -30.06
N ALA A 165 7.73 8.36 -29.52
CA ALA A 165 7.14 9.45 -30.30
C ALA A 165 8.22 10.35 -30.94
N THR A 166 9.25 10.72 -30.15
CA THR A 166 10.38 11.52 -30.61
C THR A 166 11.20 10.78 -31.70
N THR A 167 11.52 9.50 -31.47
CA THR A 167 12.26 8.70 -32.48
C THR A 167 11.50 8.58 -33.81
N ARG A 168 10.17 8.37 -33.74
CA ARG A 168 9.33 8.36 -34.95
C ARG A 168 9.32 9.71 -35.66
N GLN A 169 9.36 10.82 -34.92
CA GLN A 169 9.45 12.17 -35.51
C GLN A 169 10.79 12.38 -36.20
N HIS A 170 11.91 11.99 -35.56
CA HIS A 170 13.24 12.06 -36.17
C HIS A 170 13.36 11.16 -37.39
N LEU A 171 12.80 9.95 -37.38
CA LEU A 171 12.80 9.07 -38.56
C LEU A 171 12.09 9.73 -39.76
N ARG A 172 10.96 10.41 -39.52
CA ARG A 172 10.28 11.18 -40.61
C ARG A 172 11.17 12.27 -41.14
N LEU A 173 11.79 13.07 -40.28
CA LEU A 173 12.71 14.12 -40.67
C LEU A 173 13.90 13.56 -41.49
N PHE A 174 14.49 12.42 -41.10
CA PHE A 174 15.55 11.77 -41.87
C PHE A 174 15.08 11.26 -43.22
N LYS A 175 13.82 10.84 -43.37
CA LYS A 175 13.24 10.47 -44.68
C LYS A 175 13.11 11.71 -45.56
N ASP A 176 12.66 12.83 -45.04
CA ASP A 176 12.52 14.11 -45.76
C ASP A 176 13.91 14.64 -46.21
N ILE A 177 14.91 14.59 -45.34
CA ILE A 177 16.30 14.94 -45.69
C ILE A 177 16.84 14.01 -46.81
N GLY A 178 16.48 12.73 -46.76
CA GLY A 178 16.88 11.75 -47.81
C GLY A 178 16.30 12.09 -49.16
N GLU A 179 15.04 12.47 -49.22
CA GLU A 179 14.41 12.90 -50.49
C GLU A 179 15.09 14.15 -51.09
N LEU A 180 15.39 15.13 -50.20
CA LEU A 180 16.14 16.34 -50.63
C LEU A 180 17.55 16.02 -51.12
N ALA A 181 18.25 15.10 -50.48
CA ALA A 181 19.59 14.66 -50.88
C ALA A 181 19.58 13.96 -52.26
N VAL A 182 18.58 13.10 -52.51
CA VAL A 182 18.38 12.45 -53.82
C VAL A 182 18.04 13.49 -54.91
N TYR A 183 17.17 14.45 -54.62
CA TYR A 183 16.84 15.53 -55.54
C TYR A 183 18.07 16.34 -55.95
N LYS A 184 18.91 16.76 -54.97
CA LYS A 184 20.18 17.45 -55.21
C LYS A 184 21.14 16.62 -56.05
N TYR A 185 21.27 15.33 -55.77
CA TYR A 185 22.14 14.43 -56.55
C TYR A 185 21.73 14.38 -58.02
N LYS A 186 20.41 14.31 -58.29
CA LYS A 186 19.87 14.26 -59.66
C LYS A 186 19.96 15.60 -60.40
N SER A 187 19.86 16.74 -59.71
CA SER A 187 19.88 18.09 -60.30
C SER A 187 21.27 18.66 -60.51
N SER A 188 22.33 18.03 -59.98
CA SER A 188 23.72 18.48 -60.04
C SER A 188 24.35 18.11 -61.41
N THR A 189 24.02 18.92 -62.44
CA THR A 189 24.54 18.66 -63.84
C THR A 189 25.87 19.32 -64.12
N THR A 190 26.43 20.21 -63.30
CA THR A 190 27.70 20.88 -63.62
C THR A 190 28.46 21.36 -62.37
N GLY A 191 29.55 20.68 -62.00
CA GLY A 191 30.70 21.28 -61.30
C GLY A 191 30.53 21.73 -59.83
N MET A 192 29.34 21.74 -59.25
CA MET A 192 29.15 22.01 -57.81
C MET A 192 29.37 20.74 -57.02
N LYS A 193 29.97 20.84 -55.80
CA LYS A 193 30.17 19.74 -54.87
C LYS A 193 28.80 19.14 -54.45
N GLY A 194 28.29 18.22 -55.29
CA GLY A 194 27.02 17.55 -55.08
C GLY A 194 27.10 16.55 -53.91
N THR A 195 25.94 16.15 -53.40
CA THR A 195 25.78 15.08 -52.40
C THR A 195 26.49 13.81 -52.91
N ARG A 196 27.41 13.27 -52.12
CA ARG A 196 28.13 12.04 -52.45
C ARG A 196 27.23 10.82 -52.27
N MET A 197 27.42 9.77 -53.09
CA MET A 197 26.71 8.50 -52.92
C MET A 197 26.91 7.90 -51.51
N SER A 198 28.09 8.15 -50.92
CA SER A 198 28.41 7.78 -49.54
C SER A 198 27.48 8.42 -48.50
N ASP A 199 26.97 9.62 -48.77
CA ASP A 199 26.08 10.32 -47.85
C ASP A 199 24.67 9.70 -47.84
N GLN A 200 24.22 9.18 -49.00
CA GLN A 200 22.96 8.43 -49.09
C GLN A 200 23.02 7.11 -48.27
N TYR A 201 24.13 6.36 -48.37
CA TYR A 201 24.28 5.15 -47.58
C TYR A 201 24.39 5.42 -46.08
N ARG A 202 25.03 6.53 -45.68
CA ARG A 202 25.07 6.97 -44.28
C ARG A 202 23.66 7.29 -43.74
N LEU A 203 22.89 8.04 -44.54
CA LEU A 203 21.51 8.38 -44.15
C LEU A 203 20.63 7.13 -44.04
N GLN A 204 20.76 6.20 -45.01
CA GLN A 204 20.04 4.92 -44.97
C GLN A 204 20.43 4.10 -43.73
N ALA A 205 21.72 4.08 -43.37
CA ALA A 205 22.18 3.39 -42.17
C ALA A 205 21.58 4.02 -40.86
N GLU A 206 21.46 5.36 -40.80
CA GLU A 206 20.83 6.02 -39.67
C GLU A 206 19.32 5.77 -39.63
N GLN A 207 18.64 5.74 -40.76
CA GLN A 207 17.21 5.37 -40.83
C GLN A 207 16.96 3.95 -40.29
N LEU A 208 17.75 2.96 -40.72
CA LEU A 208 17.67 1.58 -40.23
C LEU A 208 17.91 1.50 -38.71
N LYS A 209 18.85 2.29 -38.19
CA LYS A 209 19.11 2.37 -36.75
C LYS A 209 17.96 2.96 -35.98
N LEU A 210 17.29 4.00 -36.49
CA LEU A 210 16.09 4.56 -35.87
C LEU A 210 14.90 3.60 -35.94
N GLU A 211 14.74 2.84 -37.02
CA GLU A 211 13.74 1.81 -37.19
C GLU A 211 13.93 0.68 -36.15
N GLU A 212 15.15 0.17 -35.96
CA GLU A 212 15.48 -0.79 -34.90
C GLU A 212 15.18 -0.23 -33.52
N GLN A 213 15.55 1.04 -33.28
CA GLN A 213 15.28 1.68 -31.99
C GLN A 213 13.78 1.83 -31.72
N ILE A 214 12.94 2.07 -32.72
CA ILE A 214 11.48 2.08 -32.61
C ILE A 214 10.96 0.71 -32.19
N GLU A 215 11.38 -0.37 -32.86
CA GLU A 215 10.95 -1.74 -32.52
C GLU A 215 11.36 -2.13 -31.10
N SER A 216 12.58 -1.75 -30.70
CA SER A 216 13.09 -1.97 -29.33
C SER A 216 12.26 -1.21 -28.29
N LEU A 217 11.93 0.07 -28.55
CA LEU A 217 11.09 0.88 -27.64
C LEU A 217 9.64 0.39 -27.58
N GLU A 218 9.07 -0.11 -28.68
CA GLU A 218 7.74 -0.73 -28.69
C GLU A 218 7.70 -2.00 -27.85
N SER A 219 8.70 -2.86 -28.00
CA SER A 219 8.84 -4.10 -27.21
C SER A 219 9.01 -3.77 -25.72
N LEU A 220 9.83 -2.77 -25.38
CA LEU A 220 10.04 -2.31 -24.02
C LEU A 220 8.75 -1.74 -23.41
N LEU A 221 8.01 -0.91 -24.17
CA LEU A 221 6.74 -0.33 -23.70
C LEU A 221 5.72 -1.42 -23.39
N LYS A 222 5.61 -2.42 -24.26
CA LYS A 222 4.74 -3.58 -24.04
C LYS A 222 5.09 -4.33 -22.76
N LEU A 223 6.38 -4.65 -22.55
CA LEU A 223 6.85 -5.30 -21.34
C LEU A 223 6.51 -4.47 -20.09
N GLN A 224 6.73 -3.15 -20.14
CA GLN A 224 6.42 -2.26 -19.02
C GLN A 224 4.91 -2.20 -18.71
N GLN A 225 4.05 -2.26 -19.73
CA GLN A 225 2.59 -2.33 -19.55
C GLN A 225 2.16 -3.67 -18.92
N GLU A 226 2.75 -4.77 -19.35
CA GLU A 226 2.51 -6.08 -18.75
C GLU A 226 2.92 -6.10 -17.27
N GLN A 227 4.09 -5.56 -16.93
CA GLN A 227 4.56 -5.43 -15.54
C GLN A 227 3.62 -4.54 -14.69
N PHE A 228 3.14 -3.43 -15.24
CA PHE A 228 2.18 -2.56 -14.55
C PHE A 228 0.84 -3.27 -14.26
N ASN A 229 0.33 -4.05 -15.23
CA ASN A 229 -0.88 -4.84 -15.03
C ASN A 229 -0.71 -5.91 -13.92
N LEU A 230 0.49 -6.52 -13.82
CA LEU A 230 0.78 -7.49 -12.77
C LEU A 230 0.76 -6.86 -11.36
N LEU A 231 1.18 -5.60 -11.20
CA LEU A 231 1.04 -4.87 -9.93
C LEU A 231 -0.42 -4.73 -9.50
N MET A 232 -1.34 -4.65 -10.47
CA MET A 232 -2.79 -4.59 -10.22
C MET A 232 -3.45 -5.97 -10.14
N HIS A 233 -2.69 -7.07 -10.22
CA HIS A 233 -3.24 -8.42 -10.32
C HIS A 233 -4.24 -8.59 -11.48
N ARG A 234 -3.99 -7.90 -12.61
CA ARG A 234 -4.80 -7.97 -13.84
C ARG A 234 -4.11 -8.82 -14.90
N SER A 235 -4.88 -9.22 -15.93
CA SER A 235 -4.28 -9.87 -17.10
C SER A 235 -3.18 -8.99 -17.71
N PRO A 236 -1.98 -9.52 -18.00
CA PRO A 236 -0.87 -8.75 -18.59
C PRO A 236 -1.25 -8.01 -19.87
N ALA A 237 -2.12 -8.59 -20.69
CA ALA A 237 -2.55 -8.01 -21.97
C ALA A 237 -3.64 -6.92 -21.84
N SER A 238 -4.06 -6.55 -20.62
CA SER A 238 -5.08 -5.51 -20.42
C SER A 238 -4.60 -4.17 -20.95
N PRO A 239 -5.44 -3.40 -21.68
CA PRO A 239 -5.04 -2.10 -22.19
C PRO A 239 -4.84 -1.09 -21.05
N ILE A 240 -3.83 -0.23 -21.20
CA ILE A 240 -3.53 0.89 -20.32
C ILE A 240 -3.56 2.17 -21.12
N VAL A 241 -4.33 3.15 -20.65
CA VAL A 241 -4.38 4.47 -21.26
C VAL A 241 -3.31 5.36 -20.63
N LEU A 242 -2.33 5.76 -21.42
CA LEU A 242 -1.26 6.67 -21.00
C LEU A 242 -1.56 8.09 -21.50
N PRO A 243 -1.25 9.15 -20.75
CA PRO A 243 -1.33 10.53 -21.24
C PRO A 243 -0.24 10.83 -22.27
N ASP A 244 -0.48 11.78 -23.16
CA ASP A 244 0.43 12.09 -24.27
C ASP A 244 1.75 12.74 -23.84
N SER A 245 1.80 13.35 -22.67
CA SER A 245 2.98 14.04 -22.16
C SER A 245 3.16 13.84 -20.66
N ILE A 246 4.41 13.94 -20.20
CA ILE A 246 4.75 13.94 -18.77
C ILE A 246 4.42 15.35 -18.22
N VAL A 247 3.42 15.42 -17.34
CA VAL A 247 3.12 16.61 -16.56
C VAL A 247 3.95 16.59 -15.29
N LEU A 248 4.57 17.71 -14.94
CA LEU A 248 5.37 17.82 -13.71
C LEU A 248 4.44 17.94 -12.50
N SER A 249 4.68 17.10 -11.51
CA SER A 249 4.04 17.17 -10.21
C SER A 249 4.67 18.26 -9.35
N GLU A 250 3.90 18.86 -8.46
CA GLU A 250 4.46 19.79 -7.48
C GLU A 250 4.98 19.01 -6.26
N MET A 251 6.15 19.40 -5.76
CA MET A 251 6.70 18.82 -4.52
C MET A 251 5.86 19.33 -3.35
N PRO A 252 5.18 18.47 -2.58
CA PRO A 252 4.39 18.92 -1.45
C PRO A 252 5.29 19.45 -0.33
N ILE A 253 4.84 20.49 0.35
CA ILE A 253 5.50 21.03 1.54
C ILE A 253 4.81 20.42 2.76
N VAL A 254 5.54 19.58 3.49
CA VAL A 254 5.03 18.88 4.67
C VAL A 254 5.94 19.16 5.85
N GLU A 255 5.37 19.57 6.97
CA GLU A 255 6.12 19.77 8.21
C GLU A 255 6.52 18.44 8.84
N TRP A 256 7.71 18.39 9.47
CA TRP A 256 8.20 17.21 10.14
C TRP A 256 7.19 16.63 11.17
N ALA A 257 6.54 17.50 11.94
CA ALA A 257 5.55 17.09 12.93
C ALA A 257 4.34 16.37 12.33
N GLU A 258 4.00 16.63 11.07
CA GLU A 258 2.95 15.94 10.36
C GLU A 258 3.43 14.58 9.87
N ILE A 259 4.63 14.51 9.32
CA ILE A 259 5.27 13.24 8.92
C ILE A 259 5.37 12.29 10.11
N GLU A 260 5.81 12.79 11.27
CA GLU A 260 5.93 12.02 12.51
C GLU A 260 4.58 11.45 12.99
N ARG A 261 3.49 12.18 12.77
CA ARG A 261 2.14 11.73 13.14
C ARG A 261 1.51 10.74 12.16
N GLN A 262 1.95 10.74 10.91
CA GLN A 262 1.30 9.97 9.84
C GLN A 262 2.13 8.78 9.37
N SER A 263 3.44 8.78 9.55
CA SER A 263 4.35 7.74 9.08
C SER A 263 4.04 6.37 9.70
N PRO A 264 3.64 5.36 8.91
CA PRO A 264 3.35 4.02 9.43
C PRO A 264 4.58 3.37 10.08
N ASP A 265 5.78 3.63 9.56
CA ASP A 265 7.03 3.14 10.10
C ASP A 265 7.25 3.62 11.54
N LEU A 266 7.12 4.94 11.78
CA LEU A 266 7.28 5.53 13.10
C LEU A 266 6.16 5.10 14.04
N LEU A 267 4.92 5.07 13.55
CA LEU A 267 3.77 4.63 14.33
C LEU A 267 3.85 3.15 14.70
N SER A 268 4.39 2.31 13.81
CA SER A 268 4.59 0.88 14.10
C SER A 268 5.61 0.66 15.21
N LEU A 269 6.73 1.40 15.22
CA LEU A 269 7.75 1.34 16.29
C LEU A 269 7.21 1.87 17.61
N ARG A 270 6.42 2.94 17.58
CA ARG A 270 5.73 3.46 18.76
C ARG A 270 4.73 2.45 19.33
N ALA A 271 3.92 1.83 18.46
CA ALA A 271 2.99 0.78 18.86
C ALA A 271 3.72 -0.45 19.46
N GLN A 272 4.91 -0.79 18.95
CA GLN A 272 5.76 -1.83 19.55
C GLN A 272 6.25 -1.45 20.96
N GLY A 273 6.65 -0.19 21.17
CA GLY A 273 7.01 0.32 22.49
C GLY A 273 5.87 0.17 23.50
N GLU A 274 4.65 0.59 23.11
CA GLU A 274 3.43 0.44 23.91
C GLU A 274 3.07 -1.04 24.13
N GLN A 275 3.29 -1.90 23.13
CA GLN A 275 3.10 -3.35 23.26
C GLN A 275 4.01 -3.94 24.35
N TYR A 276 5.29 -3.57 24.36
CA TYR A 276 6.24 -4.05 25.37
C TYR A 276 5.93 -3.51 26.77
N GLU A 277 5.45 -2.27 26.88
CA GLU A 277 4.96 -1.73 28.14
C GLU A 277 3.77 -2.53 28.65
N ALA A 278 2.78 -2.78 27.80
CA ALA A 278 1.62 -3.61 28.11
C ALA A 278 2.03 -5.06 28.47
N GLN A 279 3.06 -5.61 27.82
CA GLN A 279 3.63 -6.92 28.15
C GLN A 279 4.24 -6.93 29.57
N GLY A 280 4.94 -5.88 29.96
CA GLY A 280 5.46 -5.72 31.33
C GLY A 280 4.34 -5.65 32.38
N GLU A 281 3.25 -4.91 32.09
CA GLU A 281 2.10 -4.84 32.96
C GLU A 281 1.33 -6.18 33.03
N LYS A 282 1.18 -6.88 31.90
CA LYS A 282 0.64 -8.25 31.86
C LYS A 282 1.47 -9.20 32.76
N ALA A 283 2.80 -9.18 32.62
CA ALA A 283 3.70 -10.01 33.45
C ALA A 283 3.52 -9.67 34.93
N ARG A 284 3.34 -8.40 35.30
CA ARG A 284 3.05 -7.94 36.65
C ARG A 284 1.74 -8.50 37.16
N ARG A 285 0.64 -8.39 36.39
CA ARG A 285 -0.70 -8.82 36.80
C ARG A 285 -0.86 -10.33 36.83
N MET A 286 -0.30 -11.05 35.87
CA MET A 286 -0.27 -12.51 35.85
C MET A 286 0.64 -13.12 36.93
N GLY A 287 1.54 -12.32 37.50
CA GLY A 287 2.33 -12.68 38.64
C GLY A 287 1.62 -12.55 39.98
N LEU A 288 0.34 -12.26 40.00
CA LEU A 288 -0.51 -12.24 41.22
C LEU A 288 -1.24 -13.58 41.40
N PRO A 289 -1.71 -13.90 42.63
CA PRO A 289 -2.42 -15.14 42.88
C PRO A 289 -3.65 -15.27 41.99
N MET A 290 -3.96 -16.48 41.52
CA MET A 290 -5.20 -16.80 40.83
C MET A 290 -6.12 -17.57 41.79
N VAL A 291 -7.40 -17.33 41.71
CA VAL A 291 -8.41 -18.00 42.54
C VAL A 291 -9.26 -18.89 41.64
N GLY A 292 -9.37 -20.17 42.01
CA GLY A 292 -10.24 -21.14 41.35
C GLY A 292 -11.41 -21.47 42.26
N ILE A 293 -12.62 -21.52 41.71
CA ILE A 293 -13.83 -21.98 42.41
C ILE A 293 -14.32 -23.19 41.63
N GLY A 294 -14.63 -24.26 42.36
CA GLY A 294 -15.10 -25.49 41.75
C GLY A 294 -16.10 -26.23 42.64
N VAL A 295 -16.73 -27.20 42.02
CA VAL A 295 -17.62 -28.15 42.70
C VAL A 295 -17.25 -29.55 42.26
N GLN A 296 -17.29 -30.47 43.23
CA GLN A 296 -17.03 -31.89 42.98
C GLN A 296 -18.22 -32.70 43.47
N TYR A 297 -18.63 -33.63 42.64
CA TYR A 297 -19.60 -34.64 42.96
C TYR A 297 -18.90 -35.99 43.04
N MET A 298 -19.16 -36.76 44.13
CA MET A 298 -18.58 -38.06 44.40
C MET A 298 -19.70 -39.10 44.44
N LEU A 299 -19.62 -40.09 43.58
CA LEU A 299 -20.53 -41.21 43.53
C LEU A 299 -19.97 -42.32 44.42
N ASN A 300 -20.76 -42.71 45.46
CA ASN A 300 -20.39 -43.72 46.42
C ASN A 300 -21.30 -44.97 46.27
N LYS A 301 -20.73 -46.15 46.47
CA LYS A 301 -21.47 -47.43 46.61
C LYS A 301 -21.47 -47.83 48.08
N GLU A 302 -22.47 -48.56 48.45
CA GLU A 302 -22.56 -49.15 49.79
C GLU A 302 -21.36 -50.07 50.11
N ARG A 303 -20.95 -50.11 51.36
CA ARG A 303 -19.94 -50.98 51.89
C ARG A 303 -20.55 -51.95 52.87
N ASP A 304 -20.14 -53.25 52.84
CA ASP A 304 -20.74 -54.36 53.58
C ASP A 304 -19.89 -54.77 54.80
N ASP A 305 -18.84 -54.03 55.17
CA ASP A 305 -17.91 -54.37 56.23
C ASP A 305 -18.30 -53.90 57.65
N GLY A 306 -19.48 -53.35 57.78
CA GLY A 306 -20.03 -52.89 59.07
C GLY A 306 -19.35 -51.64 59.65
N MET A 307 -18.41 -51.03 58.96
CA MET A 307 -17.69 -49.83 59.44
C MET A 307 -18.25 -48.54 58.86
N ALA A 308 -19.33 -48.58 58.01
CA ALA A 308 -20.03 -47.37 57.55
C ALA A 308 -20.99 -46.84 58.63
N MET A 309 -21.22 -45.53 58.64
CA MET A 309 -22.37 -45.01 59.40
C MET A 309 -23.65 -45.45 58.70
N PRO A 310 -24.60 -46.14 59.46
CA PRO A 310 -25.77 -46.75 58.82
C PRO A 310 -26.58 -45.75 57.99
N ASP A 311 -26.76 -44.52 58.43
CA ASP A 311 -27.59 -43.52 57.83
C ASP A 311 -26.92 -42.82 56.61
N MET A 312 -25.60 -43.06 56.35
CA MET A 312 -24.82 -42.41 55.30
C MET A 312 -24.19 -43.36 54.29
N ASN A 313 -24.39 -44.71 54.49
CA ASN A 313 -23.74 -45.71 53.65
C ASN A 313 -24.28 -45.67 52.21
N GLY A 314 -23.40 -45.44 51.25
CA GLY A 314 -23.74 -45.34 49.85
C GLY A 314 -24.26 -43.95 49.41
N MET A 315 -24.31 -42.99 50.31
CA MET A 315 -24.77 -41.64 49.94
C MET A 315 -23.71 -40.88 49.14
N ASP A 316 -24.15 -40.27 48.05
CA ASP A 316 -23.31 -39.38 47.21
C ASP A 316 -22.96 -38.08 47.97
N MET A 317 -21.79 -37.54 47.63
CA MET A 317 -21.30 -36.32 48.33
C MET A 317 -21.04 -35.20 47.33
N TRP A 318 -21.38 -34.00 47.77
CA TRP A 318 -20.99 -32.74 47.09
C TRP A 318 -19.93 -32.03 47.91
N MET A 319 -18.88 -31.50 47.21
CA MET A 319 -17.84 -30.75 47.85
C MET A 319 -17.57 -29.47 47.04
N GLY A 320 -17.62 -28.32 47.71
CA GLY A 320 -17.11 -27.07 47.16
C GLY A 320 -15.58 -27.03 47.23
N MET A 321 -14.93 -26.59 46.17
CA MET A 321 -13.46 -26.48 46.08
C MET A 321 -13.06 -25.03 45.90
N LEU A 322 -12.08 -24.59 46.68
CA LEU A 322 -11.39 -23.31 46.50
C LEU A 322 -9.90 -23.60 46.25
N LYS A 323 -9.39 -23.15 45.10
CA LYS A 323 -8.00 -23.32 44.71
C LYS A 323 -7.33 -21.95 44.60
N VAL A 324 -6.19 -21.78 45.23
CA VAL A 324 -5.39 -20.55 45.13
C VAL A 324 -4.01 -20.90 44.57
N THR A 325 -3.65 -20.28 43.47
CA THR A 325 -2.30 -20.44 42.88
C THR A 325 -1.41 -19.35 43.41
N LEU A 326 -0.32 -19.72 44.10
CA LEU A 326 0.60 -18.78 44.71
C LEU A 326 1.86 -18.69 43.84
N PRO A 327 2.19 -17.51 43.27
CA PRO A 327 3.39 -17.30 42.46
C PRO A 327 4.62 -17.13 43.35
N ILE A 328 5.26 -18.25 43.74
CA ILE A 328 6.42 -18.28 44.64
C ILE A 328 7.70 -17.80 43.94
N TYR A 329 7.81 -18.08 42.64
CA TYR A 329 9.00 -17.77 41.83
C TYR A 329 8.99 -16.31 41.33
N ARG A 330 9.12 -15.35 42.25
CA ARG A 330 9.11 -13.91 41.96
C ARG A 330 10.24 -13.46 41.03
N HIS A 331 11.38 -14.15 41.03
CA HIS A 331 12.50 -13.83 40.11
C HIS A 331 12.12 -13.98 38.64
N LYS A 332 11.28 -14.98 38.28
CA LYS A 332 10.73 -15.15 36.92
C LYS A 332 9.93 -13.91 36.46
N ILE A 333 9.05 -13.42 37.34
CA ILE A 333 8.22 -12.24 37.03
C ILE A 333 9.08 -10.99 36.91
N LYS A 334 10.08 -10.82 37.80
CA LYS A 334 11.05 -9.71 37.73
C LYS A 334 11.81 -9.76 36.40
N ALA A 335 12.29 -10.95 35.98
CA ALA A 335 13.02 -11.14 34.74
C ALA A 335 12.13 -10.80 33.50
N GLN A 336 10.88 -11.27 33.50
CA GLN A 336 9.93 -10.97 32.41
C GLN A 336 9.65 -9.46 32.30
N ARG A 337 9.43 -8.78 33.45
CA ARG A 337 9.25 -7.33 33.47
C ARG A 337 10.49 -6.58 32.99
N ARG A 338 11.69 -6.98 33.47
CA ARG A 338 12.95 -6.36 33.03
C ARG A 338 13.20 -6.58 31.55
N ALA A 339 12.90 -7.77 31.02
CA ALA A 339 12.97 -8.05 29.58
C ALA A 339 12.04 -7.14 28.78
N ALA A 340 10.78 -6.98 29.22
CA ALA A 340 9.81 -6.09 28.57
C ALA A 340 10.27 -4.62 28.60
N GLU A 341 10.84 -4.14 29.71
CA GLU A 341 11.40 -2.81 29.84
C GLU A 341 12.58 -2.57 28.87
N LEU A 342 13.51 -3.52 28.78
CA LEU A 342 14.64 -3.45 27.84
C LEU A 342 14.17 -3.49 26.38
N MET A 343 13.14 -4.29 26.07
CA MET A 343 12.54 -4.32 24.74
C MET A 343 11.81 -3.02 24.39
N LYS A 344 11.17 -2.35 25.37
CA LYS A 344 10.62 -1.01 25.18
C LYS A 344 11.73 -0.02 24.85
N GLN A 345 12.81 0.01 25.62
CA GLN A 345 13.97 0.86 25.33
C GLN A 345 14.54 0.58 23.94
N THR A 346 14.61 -0.68 23.50
CA THR A 346 15.03 -1.05 22.15
C THR A 346 14.08 -0.47 21.08
N ALA A 347 12.77 -0.47 21.34
CA ALA A 347 11.78 0.13 20.41
C ALA A 347 11.92 1.65 20.36
N ASP A 348 12.14 2.31 21.50
CA ASP A 348 12.33 3.76 21.60
C ASP A 348 13.61 4.20 20.86
N GLU A 349 14.73 3.51 21.04
CA GLU A 349 15.97 3.78 20.29
C GLU A 349 15.82 3.49 18.78
N SER A 350 15.06 2.45 18.43
CA SER A 350 14.74 2.13 17.03
C SER A 350 13.88 3.22 16.39
N TYR A 351 12.96 3.80 17.15
CA TYR A 351 12.15 4.94 16.72
C TYR A 351 13.04 6.17 16.42
N LEU A 352 13.92 6.53 17.34
CA LEU A 352 14.84 7.67 17.15
C LEU A 352 15.74 7.46 15.93
N ARG A 353 16.35 6.28 15.81
CA ARG A 353 17.16 5.92 14.64
C ARG A 353 16.35 6.01 13.33
N ARG A 354 15.11 5.53 13.33
CA ARG A 354 14.26 5.58 12.11
C ARG A 354 13.85 7.00 11.77
N ALA A 355 13.55 7.83 12.77
CA ALA A 355 13.25 9.25 12.60
C ALA A 355 14.42 10.01 11.95
N ASP A 356 15.65 9.80 12.45
CA ASP A 356 16.84 10.43 11.89
C ASP A 356 17.15 9.94 10.47
N MET A 357 16.94 8.65 10.21
CA MET A 357 17.07 8.07 8.87
C MET A 357 16.07 8.69 7.88
N LEU A 358 14.80 8.86 8.28
CA LEU A 358 13.78 9.50 7.45
C LEU A 358 14.13 10.97 7.18
N ARG A 359 14.60 11.72 8.19
CA ARG A 359 15.06 13.11 8.00
C ARG A 359 16.20 13.19 6.99
N SER A 360 17.19 12.31 7.13
CA SER A 360 18.33 12.24 6.20
C SER A 360 17.88 11.91 4.78
N GLN A 361 16.95 10.96 4.61
CA GLN A 361 16.39 10.60 3.31
C GLN A 361 15.62 11.77 2.68
N LEU A 362 14.79 12.49 3.44
CA LEU A 362 14.06 13.66 2.96
C LEU A 362 14.98 14.80 2.50
N LEU A 363 16.07 15.06 3.23
CA LEU A 363 17.10 16.02 2.80
C LEU A 363 17.75 15.58 1.48
N GLY A 364 18.09 14.31 1.34
CA GLY A 364 18.63 13.74 0.10
C GLY A 364 17.65 13.81 -1.07
N ILE A 365 16.36 13.61 -0.83
CA ILE A 365 15.29 13.76 -1.84
C ILE A 365 15.22 15.23 -2.31
N GLY A 366 15.24 16.19 -1.40
CA GLY A 366 15.23 17.62 -1.74
C GLY A 366 16.41 18.00 -2.63
N GLN A 367 17.63 17.57 -2.28
CA GLN A 367 18.83 17.83 -3.07
C GLN A 367 18.73 17.21 -4.47
N ARG A 368 18.27 15.96 -4.59
CA ARG A 368 18.09 15.29 -5.89
C ARG A 368 17.04 15.99 -6.75
N ALA A 369 15.97 16.47 -6.16
CA ALA A 369 14.94 17.21 -6.88
C ALA A 369 15.47 18.50 -7.49
N GLU A 370 16.26 19.27 -6.73
CA GLU A 370 16.90 20.50 -7.24
C GLU A 370 17.92 20.21 -8.34
N ASP A 371 18.70 19.14 -8.21
CA ASP A 371 19.64 18.73 -9.26
C ASP A 371 18.94 18.35 -10.57
N VAL A 372 17.82 17.62 -10.48
CA VAL A 372 17.04 17.24 -11.66
C VAL A 372 16.36 18.46 -12.29
N LYS A 373 15.84 19.43 -11.51
CA LYS A 373 15.30 20.69 -12.03
C LYS A 373 16.35 21.47 -12.83
N ARG A 374 17.58 21.56 -12.32
CA ARG A 374 18.70 22.19 -13.04
C ARG A 374 19.00 21.49 -14.37
N LYS A 375 19.04 20.13 -14.36
CA LYS A 375 19.25 19.33 -15.56
C LYS A 375 18.13 19.52 -16.60
N MET A 376 16.87 19.54 -16.18
CA MET A 376 15.74 19.80 -17.08
C MET A 376 15.89 21.16 -17.77
N THR A 377 16.26 22.20 -17.00
CA THR A 377 16.47 23.54 -17.55
C THR A 377 17.63 23.59 -18.52
N LEU A 378 18.73 22.88 -18.23
CA LEU A 378 19.90 22.77 -19.10
C LEU A 378 19.52 22.07 -20.40
N TYR A 379 18.96 20.86 -20.34
CA TYR A 379 18.61 20.06 -21.52
C TYR A 379 17.63 20.80 -22.44
N ARG A 380 16.67 21.55 -21.88
CA ARG A 380 15.76 22.39 -22.66
C ARG A 380 16.52 23.47 -23.43
N LYS A 381 17.46 24.17 -22.77
CA LYS A 381 18.28 25.19 -23.43
C LYS A 381 19.16 24.59 -24.54
N ASP A 382 19.76 23.43 -24.27
CA ASP A 382 20.58 22.73 -25.25
C ASP A 382 19.76 22.34 -26.50
N MET A 383 18.53 21.79 -26.28
CA MET A 383 17.60 21.50 -27.36
C MET A 383 17.24 22.74 -28.21
N ASP A 384 16.99 23.88 -27.55
CA ASP A 384 16.63 25.15 -28.21
C ASP A 384 17.83 25.67 -29.03
N ILE A 385 19.06 25.53 -28.53
CA ILE A 385 20.28 25.93 -29.23
C ILE A 385 20.51 24.99 -30.44
N LEU A 386 20.43 23.69 -30.25
CA LEU A 386 20.64 22.71 -31.33
C LEU A 386 19.57 22.84 -32.41
N ALA A 387 18.30 23.13 -32.06
CA ALA A 387 17.27 23.40 -33.06
C ALA A 387 17.60 24.60 -33.95
N LYS A 388 18.12 25.70 -33.36
CA LYS A 388 18.58 26.86 -34.11
C LYS A 388 19.82 26.54 -34.98
N THR A 389 20.75 25.76 -34.42
CA THR A 389 21.94 25.31 -35.14
C THR A 389 21.55 24.49 -36.38
N LEU A 390 20.63 23.53 -36.23
CA LEU A 390 20.12 22.72 -37.33
C LEU A 390 19.41 23.55 -38.39
N GLN A 391 18.65 24.57 -38.00
CA GLN A 391 18.02 25.49 -38.94
C GLN A 391 19.05 26.26 -39.78
N LEU A 392 20.15 26.74 -39.18
CA LEU A 392 21.25 27.41 -39.89
C LEU A 392 22.00 26.41 -40.80
N MET A 393 22.34 25.22 -40.26
CA MET A 393 23.04 24.18 -41.02
C MET A 393 22.25 23.70 -42.23
N ALA A 394 20.92 23.68 -42.17
CA ALA A 394 20.07 23.36 -43.32
C ALA A 394 20.26 24.37 -44.46
N GLY A 395 20.39 25.68 -44.16
CA GLY A 395 20.70 26.73 -45.13
C GLY A 395 22.13 26.60 -45.70
N GLU A 396 23.09 26.35 -44.82
CA GLU A 396 24.52 26.14 -45.20
C GLU A 396 24.69 24.87 -46.06
N TYR A 397 23.99 23.80 -45.77
CA TYR A 397 23.96 22.59 -46.59
C TYR A 397 23.36 22.89 -47.97
N ALA A 398 22.32 23.74 -48.03
CA ALA A 398 21.79 24.18 -49.33
C ALA A 398 22.84 24.91 -50.19
N ASN A 399 23.74 25.66 -49.55
CA ASN A 399 24.83 26.42 -50.21
C ASN A 399 26.12 25.60 -50.39
N GLY A 400 26.19 24.36 -49.91
CA GLY A 400 27.35 23.46 -50.04
C GLY A 400 28.50 23.76 -49.06
N THR A 401 28.28 24.54 -48.02
CA THR A 401 29.28 24.93 -46.99
C THR A 401 29.33 23.99 -45.80
N THR A 402 28.22 23.26 -45.51
CA THR A 402 28.15 22.24 -44.46
C THR A 402 27.94 20.86 -45.05
N THR A 403 28.43 19.81 -44.36
CA THR A 403 28.25 18.42 -44.78
C THR A 403 27.03 17.76 -44.22
N LEU A 404 26.48 16.75 -44.91
CA LEU A 404 25.37 15.94 -44.35
C LEU A 404 25.77 15.26 -43.02
N SER A 405 27.04 14.84 -42.91
CA SER A 405 27.56 14.20 -41.69
C SER A 405 27.43 15.09 -40.45
N ASP A 406 27.68 16.40 -40.61
CA ASP A 406 27.58 17.37 -39.50
C ASP A 406 26.13 17.56 -39.07
N ILE A 407 25.19 17.61 -40.03
CA ILE A 407 23.74 17.66 -39.73
C ILE A 407 23.30 16.40 -38.98
N LEU A 408 23.68 15.21 -39.46
CA LEU A 408 23.33 13.93 -38.85
C LEU A 408 23.88 13.80 -37.40
N GLN A 409 25.10 14.36 -37.18
CA GLN A 409 25.67 14.38 -35.82
C GLN A 409 24.88 15.32 -34.91
N THR A 410 24.56 16.52 -35.35
CA THR A 410 23.80 17.49 -34.56
C THR A 410 22.36 17.00 -34.26
N GLU A 411 21.74 16.33 -35.24
CA GLU A 411 20.45 15.68 -35.05
C GLU A 411 20.50 14.57 -34.00
N ARG A 412 21.53 13.72 -33.97
CA ARG A 412 21.72 12.71 -32.92
C ARG A 412 21.89 13.35 -31.55
N GLU A 413 22.64 14.45 -31.46
CA GLU A 413 22.81 15.20 -30.20
C GLU A 413 21.47 15.76 -29.75
N GLN A 414 20.66 16.33 -30.64
CA GLN A 414 19.32 16.82 -30.33
C GLN A 414 18.40 15.69 -29.82
N LEU A 415 18.40 14.53 -30.48
CA LEU A 415 17.64 13.36 -30.05
C LEU A 415 18.06 12.89 -28.65
N ASN A 416 19.37 12.87 -28.36
CA ASN A 416 19.89 12.49 -27.06
C ASN A 416 19.44 13.47 -25.95
N TYR A 417 19.50 14.78 -26.24
CA TYR A 417 19.00 15.78 -25.27
C TYR A 417 17.48 15.71 -25.08
N ALA A 418 16.71 15.40 -26.12
CA ALA A 418 15.27 15.18 -26.02
C ALA A 418 14.95 13.98 -25.12
N PHE A 419 15.69 12.88 -25.27
CA PHE A 419 15.57 11.72 -24.38
C PHE A 419 15.95 12.06 -22.94
N SER A 420 17.09 12.73 -22.74
CA SER A 420 17.54 13.15 -21.42
C SER A 420 16.58 14.12 -20.73
N HIS A 421 15.92 14.99 -21.51
CA HIS A 421 14.90 15.90 -20.98
C HIS A 421 13.63 15.14 -20.55
N ALA A 422 13.16 14.18 -21.36
CA ALA A 422 12.01 13.33 -20.99
C ALA A 422 12.32 12.48 -19.74
N GLU A 423 13.52 11.88 -19.68
CA GLU A 423 14.00 11.15 -18.50
C GLU A 423 14.06 12.03 -17.25
N ALA A 424 14.61 13.24 -17.37
CA ALA A 424 14.71 14.16 -16.25
C ALA A 424 13.34 14.59 -15.70
N ARG A 425 12.33 14.82 -16.58
CA ARG A 425 10.95 15.11 -16.16
C ARG A 425 10.32 13.95 -15.38
N ALA A 426 10.45 12.74 -15.91
CA ALA A 426 9.97 11.55 -15.23
C ALA A 426 10.71 11.30 -13.91
N GLN A 427 12.04 11.47 -13.92
CA GLN A 427 12.86 11.33 -12.71
C GLN A 427 12.44 12.31 -11.63
N TYR A 428 12.11 13.56 -11.99
CA TYR A 428 11.58 14.52 -11.04
C TYR A 428 10.26 14.04 -10.40
N ASN A 429 9.31 13.56 -11.21
CA ASN A 429 8.06 13.02 -10.68
C ASN A 429 8.26 11.76 -9.83
N MET A 430 9.21 10.88 -10.21
CA MET A 430 9.60 9.72 -9.40
C MET A 430 10.18 10.13 -8.04
N ILE A 431 10.91 11.25 -7.99
CA ILE A 431 11.43 11.83 -6.74
C ILE A 431 10.30 12.42 -5.90
N VAL A 432 9.31 13.06 -6.53
CA VAL A 432 8.11 13.54 -5.83
C VAL A 432 7.33 12.36 -5.22
N ALA A 433 7.12 11.29 -5.98
CA ALA A 433 6.49 10.07 -5.49
C ALA A 433 7.27 9.43 -4.32
N GLU A 434 8.61 9.45 -4.38
CA GLU A 434 9.47 8.99 -3.28
C GLU A 434 9.30 9.86 -2.03
N PHE A 435 9.19 11.18 -2.19
CA PHE A 435 8.90 12.12 -1.10
C PHE A 435 7.53 11.83 -0.48
N GLU A 436 6.49 11.68 -1.29
CA GLU A 436 5.12 11.42 -0.84
C GLU A 436 5.03 10.09 -0.09
N LYS A 437 5.74 9.05 -0.55
CA LYS A 437 5.89 7.78 0.17
C LYS A 437 6.53 7.99 1.54
N MET A 438 7.66 8.71 1.61
CA MET A 438 8.38 8.95 2.88
C MET A 438 7.59 9.84 3.84
N ALA A 439 6.91 10.85 3.30
CA ALA A 439 6.03 11.73 4.06
C ALA A 439 4.66 11.11 4.39
N SER A 440 4.35 9.95 3.80
CA SER A 440 3.08 9.22 3.98
C SER A 440 1.83 10.04 3.64
N VAL A 441 1.95 10.98 2.69
CA VAL A 441 0.90 11.93 2.30
C VAL A 441 -0.23 11.23 1.53
N GLN A 442 0.07 10.15 0.83
CA GLN A 442 -0.87 9.46 -0.05
C GLN A 442 -1.40 8.14 0.53
N MET A 443 -2.26 8.18 1.53
CA MET A 443 -3.22 7.09 1.68
C MET A 443 -4.62 7.60 1.36
N PRO A 444 -5.24 7.15 0.27
CA PRO A 444 -6.67 7.38 0.08
C PRO A 444 -7.40 6.66 1.21
N THR A 445 -7.95 7.42 2.14
CA THR A 445 -8.74 6.94 3.30
C THR A 445 -9.95 6.07 2.88
N GLN A 446 -10.21 5.96 1.57
CA GLN A 446 -11.32 5.21 0.96
C GLN A 446 -10.95 3.83 0.42
N ALA A 447 -9.69 3.41 0.49
CA ALA A 447 -9.24 2.11 -0.01
C ALA A 447 -9.37 0.97 1.02
N LEU A 448 -10.15 1.17 2.09
CA LEU A 448 -10.47 0.09 3.03
C LEU A 448 -11.34 -0.95 2.30
N PRO A 449 -11.00 -2.25 2.36
CA PRO A 449 -11.87 -3.31 1.89
C PRO A 449 -13.25 -3.18 2.53
N LYS A 450 -14.32 -3.43 1.77
CA LYS A 450 -15.72 -3.28 2.22
C LYS A 450 -16.08 -4.32 3.30
N GLY A 451 -15.53 -4.21 4.49
CA GLY A 451 -15.75 -5.11 5.61
C GLY A 451 -15.23 -4.57 6.94
N GLY A 452 -14.41 -3.54 6.90
CA GLY A 452 -13.60 -3.10 8.06
C GLY A 452 -14.13 -1.88 8.83
N MET A 453 -15.46 -1.65 8.90
CA MET A 453 -16.01 -0.68 9.86
C MET A 453 -16.44 -1.39 11.14
N LEU A 454 -15.50 -1.95 11.90
CA LEU A 454 -15.73 -2.14 13.33
C LEU A 454 -15.44 -0.82 14.04
N ASN A 455 -16.52 -0.29 14.65
CA ASN A 455 -16.55 0.97 15.39
C ASN A 455 -15.31 1.15 16.28
N ARG A 456 -14.41 2.09 15.93
CA ARG A 456 -13.32 2.55 16.81
C ARG A 456 -13.78 3.30 18.07
N HIS A 457 -15.10 3.37 18.34
CA HIS A 457 -15.68 4.11 19.47
C HIS A 457 -16.42 3.20 20.45
N SER A 458 -15.72 2.24 21.05
CA SER A 458 -16.23 1.57 22.26
C SER A 458 -15.10 1.05 23.14
N THR A 459 -14.21 1.95 23.56
CA THR A 459 -13.35 1.73 24.73
C THR A 459 -13.32 3.02 25.53
N LYS A 460 -14.41 3.25 26.29
CA LYS A 460 -14.37 4.03 27.51
C LYS A 460 -14.32 3.09 28.71
#